data_0d62ccba6e5e9fbda433be499950f663
#
_entry.id   0d62ccba6e5e9fbda433be499950f663
#
_cell.length_a   1.000
_cell.length_b   1.000
_cell.length_c   1.000
_cell.angle_alpha   90.00
_cell.angle_beta   90.00
_cell.angle_gamma   90.00
#
_symmetry.space_group_name_H-M   'P 1'
#
loop_
_entity.id
_entity.type
_entity.pdbx_description
1 polymer ?
#
loop_
_entity_poly.entity_id
_entity_poly.type
_entity_poly.pdbx_seq_one_letter_code
_entity_poly.pdbx_strand_id
1 'polypeptide(L)'
;FLDEADARQRLQEHFLKWMPDMLRISKRFQRGVATLEDVVRCYQAVGKVPGLRAELAAISMPSEADRVLFHSTFVAPLDELQHHLSKLVEMVEMTLDLDELAYHNYVIKPDFDETLRTIRAKLDTIRDQLDEQHTKAGHDLRLDTEKKLHLENHSSYGYCFRVTRTEAGVIKNRTGYLDLGTVKGGLYFTTPTLRELNSDFRSLSDEYARTQSRLVRDVIDIAASYAPPLEQLNIVIAHLDVVVSLAFVSSHAPVPYTRPNVTEGGALILCESRHPCLEAQDEMHFIPNDVRMEPGISDPVSY
;
A
#
# COMPACT_ATOMS: atom_id res chain seq x y z
N PHE A 1 14.79 20.09 17.32
CA PHE A 1 13.52 20.23 16.60
C PHE A 1 12.73 21.50 16.97
N LEU A 2 12.87 22.06 18.17
CA LEU A 2 12.17 23.31 18.53
C LEU A 2 12.63 24.49 17.64
N ASP A 3 13.92 24.61 17.43
CA ASP A 3 14.52 25.72 16.68
C ASP A 3 14.58 25.48 15.17
N GLU A 4 14.31 24.26 14.72
CA GLU A 4 14.42 23.80 13.33
C GLU A 4 13.02 23.64 12.70
N ALA A 5 12.29 24.75 12.55
CA ALA A 5 10.91 24.74 12.06
C ALA A 5 10.78 24.12 10.65
N ASP A 6 11.68 24.47 9.73
CA ASP A 6 11.65 23.98 8.36
C ASP A 6 11.95 22.49 8.28
N ALA A 7 12.93 21.99 9.06
CA ALA A 7 13.25 20.57 9.13
C ALA A 7 12.05 19.78 9.71
N ARG A 8 11.44 20.31 10.78
CA ARG A 8 10.23 19.73 11.39
C ARG A 8 9.08 19.61 10.38
N GLN A 9 8.81 20.67 9.62
CA GLN A 9 7.77 20.66 8.59
C GLN A 9 8.07 19.63 7.49
N ARG A 10 9.31 19.60 6.97
CA ARG A 10 9.70 18.60 5.97
C ARG A 10 9.56 17.17 6.48
N LEU A 11 9.95 16.90 7.72
CA LEU A 11 9.79 15.58 8.34
C LEU A 11 8.31 15.17 8.40
N GLN A 12 7.42 16.06 8.82
CA GLN A 12 5.98 15.78 8.91
C GLN A 12 5.35 15.57 7.54
N GLU A 13 5.57 16.47 6.58
CA GLU A 13 4.84 16.48 5.32
C GLU A 13 5.37 15.46 4.30
N HIS A 14 6.70 15.25 4.26
CA HIS A 14 7.31 14.39 3.24
C HIS A 14 7.55 12.96 3.70
N PHE A 15 7.66 12.73 5.01
CA PHE A 15 8.01 11.41 5.55
C PHE A 15 6.94 10.87 6.50
N LEU A 16 6.75 11.46 7.67
CA LEU A 16 5.93 10.88 8.75
C LEU A 16 4.47 10.67 8.34
N LYS A 17 3.87 11.63 7.66
CA LYS A 17 2.49 11.56 7.14
C LYS A 17 2.24 10.34 6.24
N TRP A 18 3.27 9.85 5.57
CA TRP A 18 3.16 8.78 4.58
C TRP A 18 3.61 7.42 5.10
N MET A 19 4.05 7.34 6.36
CA MET A 19 4.47 6.08 6.96
C MET A 19 3.24 5.27 7.39
N PRO A 20 3.12 4.02 6.89
CA PRO A 20 2.06 3.13 7.34
C PRO A 20 2.36 2.60 8.76
N ASP A 21 1.34 2.10 9.41
CA ASP A 21 1.50 1.31 10.65
C ASP A 21 2.14 -0.05 10.31
N MET A 22 3.47 -0.09 10.32
CA MET A 22 4.25 -1.29 9.99
C MET A 22 4.08 -2.39 11.03
N LEU A 23 3.81 -2.04 12.29
CA LEU A 23 3.51 -3.03 13.32
C LEU A 23 2.20 -3.78 13.02
N ARG A 24 1.18 -3.07 12.55
CA ARG A 24 -0.08 -3.67 12.13
C ARG A 24 0.11 -4.57 10.91
N ILE A 25 0.92 -4.13 9.93
CA ILE A 25 1.23 -4.93 8.75
C ILE A 25 2.03 -6.18 9.14
N SER A 26 3.04 -6.05 10.00
CA SER A 26 3.81 -7.18 10.53
C SER A 26 2.90 -8.24 11.19
N LYS A 27 1.93 -7.81 12.00
CA LYS A 27 0.95 -8.73 12.59
C LYS A 27 0.05 -9.40 11.55
N ARG A 28 -0.24 -8.75 10.42
CA ARG A 28 -0.97 -9.38 9.30
C ARG A 28 -0.12 -10.46 8.63
N PHE A 29 1.18 -10.21 8.43
CA PHE A 29 2.13 -11.21 7.97
C PHE A 29 2.16 -12.43 8.89
N GLN A 30 2.36 -12.21 10.19
CA GLN A 30 2.41 -13.29 11.18
C GLN A 30 1.12 -14.14 11.24
N ARG A 31 -0.03 -13.55 10.94
CA ARG A 31 -1.34 -14.24 10.91
C ARG A 31 -1.63 -14.90 9.56
N GLY A 32 -0.80 -14.74 8.55
CA GLY A 32 -1.03 -15.25 7.19
C GLY A 32 -2.20 -14.60 6.44
N VAL A 33 -2.60 -13.38 6.84
CA VAL A 33 -3.72 -12.63 6.22
C VAL A 33 -3.26 -11.36 5.48
N ALA A 34 -1.95 -11.21 5.31
CA ALA A 34 -1.38 -10.12 4.54
C ALA A 34 -1.66 -10.28 3.04
N THR A 35 -1.61 -9.17 2.32
CA THR A 35 -1.83 -9.08 0.88
C THR A 35 -0.61 -8.47 0.19
N LEU A 36 -0.55 -8.53 -1.14
CA LEU A 36 0.48 -7.80 -1.89
C LEU A 36 0.44 -6.28 -1.64
N GLU A 37 -0.72 -5.72 -1.37
CA GLU A 37 -0.84 -4.31 -0.97
C GLU A 37 -0.04 -4.01 0.31
N ASP A 38 -0.06 -4.91 1.29
CA ASP A 38 0.73 -4.76 2.51
C ASP A 38 2.24 -4.82 2.21
N VAL A 39 2.66 -5.70 1.31
CA VAL A 39 4.06 -5.78 0.85
C VAL A 39 4.48 -4.48 0.16
N VAL A 40 3.64 -3.95 -0.73
CA VAL A 40 3.91 -2.68 -1.43
C VAL A 40 3.96 -1.50 -0.45
N ARG A 41 3.08 -1.45 0.54
CA ARG A 41 3.13 -0.42 1.59
C ARG A 41 4.43 -0.45 2.38
N CYS A 42 4.93 -1.64 2.72
CA CYS A 42 6.24 -1.77 3.35
C CYS A 42 7.36 -1.30 2.41
N TYR A 43 7.34 -1.72 1.15
CA TYR A 43 8.29 -1.28 0.13
C TYR A 43 8.34 0.25 0.00
N GLN A 44 7.19 0.91 -0.11
CA GLN A 44 7.10 2.36 -0.21
C GLN A 44 7.61 3.07 1.05
N ALA A 45 7.36 2.52 2.24
CA ALA A 45 7.88 3.07 3.49
C ALA A 45 9.40 2.93 3.57
N VAL A 46 9.93 1.74 3.27
CA VAL A 46 11.39 1.49 3.27
C VAL A 46 12.09 2.36 2.23
N GLY A 47 11.49 2.56 1.06
CA GLY A 47 12.02 3.46 0.02
C GLY A 47 12.16 4.93 0.45
N LYS A 48 11.44 5.36 1.49
CA LYS A 48 11.56 6.72 2.07
C LYS A 48 12.67 6.84 3.11
N VAL A 49 13.18 5.73 3.65
CA VAL A 49 14.19 5.74 4.73
C VAL A 49 15.47 6.48 4.35
N PRO A 50 16.06 6.32 3.14
CA PRO A 50 17.27 7.08 2.76
C PRO A 50 17.07 8.59 2.80
N GLY A 51 15.92 9.09 2.29
CA GLY A 51 15.58 10.51 2.32
C GLY A 51 15.35 11.01 3.74
N LEU A 52 14.61 10.27 4.56
CA LEU A 52 14.40 10.57 5.98
C LEU A 52 15.72 10.68 6.74
N ARG A 53 16.60 9.70 6.55
CA ARG A 53 17.92 9.69 7.16
C ARG A 53 18.76 10.89 6.76
N ALA A 54 18.72 11.28 5.47
CA ALA A 54 19.44 12.46 4.98
C ALA A 54 18.92 13.76 5.61
N GLU A 55 17.59 13.93 5.74
CA GLU A 55 16.99 15.07 6.44
C GLU A 55 17.43 15.13 7.92
N LEU A 56 17.41 14.01 8.60
CA LEU A 56 17.84 13.94 10.01
C LEU A 56 19.32 14.26 10.16
N ALA A 57 20.18 13.76 9.27
CA ALA A 57 21.63 14.03 9.31
C ALA A 57 21.98 15.51 9.03
N ALA A 58 21.11 16.24 8.37
CA ALA A 58 21.29 17.66 8.05
C ALA A 58 20.93 18.60 9.21
N ILE A 59 20.25 18.09 10.27
CA ILE A 59 19.84 18.91 11.41
C ILE A 59 21.05 19.29 12.28
N SER A 60 21.21 20.59 12.53
CA SER A 60 22.26 21.08 13.41
C SER A 60 21.95 20.80 14.88
N MET A 61 22.95 20.32 15.61
CA MET A 61 22.81 20.05 17.05
C MET A 61 23.63 21.06 17.85
N PRO A 62 23.09 21.57 18.98
CA PRO A 62 23.73 22.62 19.77
C PRO A 62 25.00 22.13 20.49
N SER A 63 25.12 20.85 20.79
CA SER A 63 26.29 20.28 21.45
C SER A 63 26.71 18.94 20.83
N GLU A 64 27.94 18.53 21.10
CA GLU A 64 28.45 17.21 20.70
C GLU A 64 27.69 16.07 21.40
N ALA A 65 27.32 16.25 22.66
CA ALA A 65 26.53 15.25 23.39
C ALA A 65 25.14 15.06 22.77
N ASP A 66 24.47 16.17 22.39
CA ASP A 66 23.19 16.11 21.71
C ASP A 66 23.33 15.43 20.34
N ARG A 67 24.38 15.72 19.60
CA ARG A 67 24.68 15.10 18.31
C ARG A 67 24.86 13.58 18.43
N VAL A 68 25.64 13.14 19.43
CA VAL A 68 25.86 11.70 19.67
C VAL A 68 24.55 11.01 20.06
N LEU A 69 23.76 11.60 20.97
CA LEU A 69 22.47 11.06 21.39
C LEU A 69 21.50 10.99 20.20
N PHE A 70 21.38 12.07 19.43
CA PHE A 70 20.49 12.12 18.27
C PHE A 70 20.87 11.09 17.21
N HIS A 71 22.17 11.01 16.89
CA HIS A 71 22.68 10.05 15.93
C HIS A 71 22.42 8.60 16.36
N SER A 72 22.71 8.27 17.63
CA SER A 72 22.49 6.92 18.16
C SER A 72 21.00 6.55 18.26
N THR A 73 20.12 7.54 18.44
CA THR A 73 18.68 7.31 18.58
C THR A 73 17.96 7.16 17.25
N PHE A 74 18.35 7.92 16.24
CA PHE A 74 17.60 7.98 14.96
C PHE A 74 18.45 7.59 13.74
N VAL A 75 19.63 8.20 13.56
CA VAL A 75 20.39 8.06 12.31
C VAL A 75 20.99 6.66 12.18
N ALA A 76 21.73 6.20 13.20
CA ALA A 76 22.39 4.90 13.17
C ALA A 76 21.39 3.72 13.04
N PRO A 77 20.27 3.68 13.79
CA PRO A 77 19.25 2.64 13.58
C PRO A 77 18.65 2.64 12.17
N LEU A 78 18.44 3.82 11.56
CA LEU A 78 17.93 3.90 10.19
C LEU A 78 18.94 3.38 9.16
N ASP A 79 20.25 3.64 9.34
CA ASP A 79 21.30 3.10 8.50
C ASP A 79 21.34 1.56 8.55
N GLU A 80 21.27 0.99 9.74
CA GLU A 80 21.24 -0.46 9.95
C GLU A 80 19.99 -1.09 9.32
N LEU A 81 18.82 -0.50 9.57
CA LEU A 81 17.55 -0.98 9.04
C LEU A 81 17.46 -0.87 7.52
N GLN A 82 18.01 0.19 6.93
CA GLN A 82 18.11 0.33 5.48
C GLN A 82 18.91 -0.83 4.87
N HIS A 83 20.01 -1.22 5.50
CA HIS A 83 20.81 -2.36 5.05
C HIS A 83 20.03 -3.68 5.18
N HIS A 84 19.40 -3.93 6.33
CA HIS A 84 18.63 -5.15 6.57
C HIS A 84 17.41 -5.29 5.64
N LEU A 85 16.79 -4.17 5.28
CA LEU A 85 15.59 -4.15 4.42
C LEU A 85 15.89 -4.03 2.92
N SER A 86 17.18 -3.89 2.53
CA SER A 86 17.56 -3.74 1.13
C SER A 86 17.10 -4.89 0.24
N LYS A 87 17.18 -6.13 0.76
CA LYS A 87 16.76 -7.33 0.03
C LYS A 87 15.23 -7.43 -0.13
N LEU A 88 14.47 -6.86 0.81
CA LEU A 88 13.01 -6.74 0.66
C LEU A 88 12.67 -5.80 -0.51
N VAL A 89 13.37 -4.67 -0.61
CA VAL A 89 13.20 -3.71 -1.71
C VAL A 89 13.52 -4.38 -3.04
N GLU A 90 14.69 -5.01 -3.16
CA GLU A 90 15.13 -5.74 -4.35
C GLU A 90 14.12 -6.82 -4.76
N MET A 91 13.64 -7.62 -3.80
CA MET A 91 12.64 -8.66 -4.05
C MET A 91 11.35 -8.07 -4.64
N VAL A 92 10.83 -6.97 -4.08
CA VAL A 92 9.61 -6.32 -4.59
C VAL A 92 9.84 -5.78 -6.01
N GLU A 93 10.95 -5.08 -6.26
CA GLU A 93 11.29 -4.54 -7.57
C GLU A 93 11.47 -5.60 -8.65
N MET A 94 11.96 -6.76 -8.29
CA MET A 94 12.12 -7.90 -9.22
C MET A 94 10.80 -8.63 -9.50
N THR A 95 9.90 -8.71 -8.52
CA THR A 95 8.73 -9.58 -8.57
C THR A 95 7.43 -8.88 -8.95
N LEU A 96 7.22 -7.64 -8.49
CA LEU A 96 5.95 -6.92 -8.68
C LEU A 96 6.00 -5.97 -9.87
N ASP A 97 4.87 -5.85 -10.55
CA ASP A 97 4.68 -4.85 -11.59
C ASP A 97 4.40 -3.49 -10.94
N LEU A 98 5.45 -2.66 -10.88
CA LEU A 98 5.38 -1.36 -10.22
C LEU A 98 4.62 -0.31 -11.04
N ASP A 99 4.49 -0.49 -12.35
CA ASP A 99 3.75 0.42 -13.23
C ASP A 99 2.24 0.30 -12.98
N GLU A 100 1.77 -0.88 -12.60
CA GLU A 100 0.39 -1.15 -12.25
C GLU A 100 -0.05 -0.55 -10.90
N LEU A 101 0.88 -0.14 -10.05
CA LEU A 101 0.58 0.47 -8.75
C LEU A 101 -0.19 1.79 -8.86
N ALA A 102 0.01 2.55 -9.93
CA ALA A 102 -0.73 3.78 -10.20
C ALA A 102 -2.24 3.53 -10.36
N TYR A 103 -2.62 2.32 -10.75
CA TYR A 103 -4.01 1.88 -10.92
C TYR A 103 -4.54 1.06 -9.72
N HIS A 104 -3.78 1.03 -8.60
CA HIS A 104 -4.07 0.19 -7.43
C HIS A 104 -4.17 -1.31 -7.76
N ASN A 105 -3.45 -1.74 -8.79
CA ASN A 105 -3.40 -3.13 -9.22
C ASN A 105 -2.09 -3.77 -8.71
N TYR A 106 -2.22 -4.74 -7.81
CA TYR A 106 -1.09 -5.39 -7.15
C TYR A 106 -0.88 -6.77 -7.77
N VAL A 107 0.01 -6.86 -8.75
CA VAL A 107 0.24 -8.09 -9.54
C VAL A 107 1.71 -8.43 -9.64
N ILE A 108 2.00 -9.72 -9.83
CA ILE A 108 3.34 -10.21 -10.14
C ILE A 108 3.63 -9.97 -11.64
N LYS A 109 4.84 -9.52 -11.95
CA LYS A 109 5.30 -9.38 -13.33
C LYS A 109 5.13 -10.69 -14.09
N PRO A 110 4.51 -10.69 -15.27
CA PRO A 110 4.40 -11.91 -16.08
C PRO A 110 5.76 -12.55 -16.39
N ASP A 111 6.80 -11.72 -16.57
CA ASP A 111 8.15 -12.15 -16.91
C ASP A 111 8.96 -12.70 -15.71
N PHE A 112 8.44 -12.55 -14.49
CA PHE A 112 9.10 -13.07 -13.28
C PHE A 112 9.18 -14.60 -13.23
N ASP A 113 8.15 -15.26 -13.72
CA ASP A 113 8.06 -16.74 -13.72
C ASP A 113 7.86 -17.25 -15.14
N GLU A 114 8.66 -18.24 -15.56
CA GLU A 114 8.62 -18.80 -16.92
C GLU A 114 7.26 -19.44 -17.25
N THR A 115 6.62 -20.04 -16.23
CA THR A 115 5.29 -20.63 -16.39
C THR A 115 4.23 -19.54 -16.66
N LEU A 116 4.24 -18.45 -15.89
CA LEU A 116 3.35 -17.31 -16.14
C LEU A 116 3.56 -16.72 -17.52
N ARG A 117 4.80 -16.51 -17.92
CA ARG A 117 5.15 -15.99 -19.25
C ARG A 117 4.63 -16.89 -20.36
N THR A 118 4.83 -18.20 -20.21
CA THR A 118 4.36 -19.20 -21.20
C THR A 118 2.83 -19.21 -21.29
N ILE A 119 2.13 -19.21 -20.15
CA ILE A 119 0.66 -19.19 -20.14
C ILE A 119 0.15 -17.87 -20.75
N ARG A 120 0.79 -16.73 -20.44
CA ARG A 120 0.43 -15.42 -21.00
C ARG A 120 0.56 -15.42 -22.51
N ALA A 121 1.67 -15.90 -23.05
CA ALA A 121 1.89 -16.00 -24.50
C ALA A 121 0.82 -16.86 -25.18
N LYS A 122 0.43 -17.98 -24.55
CA LYS A 122 -0.68 -18.81 -25.05
C LYS A 122 -2.03 -18.09 -25.03
N LEU A 123 -2.32 -17.36 -23.95
CA LEU A 123 -3.55 -16.56 -23.84
C LEU A 123 -3.62 -15.46 -24.89
N ASP A 124 -2.50 -14.81 -25.18
CA ASP A 124 -2.42 -13.77 -26.22
C ASP A 124 -2.61 -14.38 -27.62
N THR A 125 -2.01 -15.54 -27.90
CA THR A 125 -2.27 -16.31 -29.13
C THR A 125 -3.75 -16.67 -29.30
N ILE A 126 -4.42 -17.09 -28.21
CA ILE A 126 -5.86 -17.39 -28.26
C ILE A 126 -6.68 -16.12 -28.53
N ARG A 127 -6.28 -14.97 -27.97
CA ARG A 127 -6.95 -13.69 -28.24
C ARG A 127 -6.87 -13.32 -29.72
N ASP A 128 -5.68 -13.45 -30.33
CA ASP A 128 -5.50 -13.22 -31.76
C ASP A 128 -6.38 -14.16 -32.59
N GLN A 129 -6.48 -15.43 -32.18
CA GLN A 129 -7.37 -16.41 -32.86
C GLN A 129 -8.86 -16.08 -32.65
N LEU A 130 -9.27 -15.56 -31.51
CA LEU A 130 -10.64 -15.09 -31.26
C LEU A 130 -11.00 -13.91 -32.15
N ASP A 131 -10.09 -12.96 -32.35
CA ASP A 131 -10.26 -11.81 -33.24
C ASP A 131 -10.29 -12.25 -34.70
N GLU A 132 -9.49 -13.23 -35.09
CA GLU A 132 -9.56 -13.85 -36.43
C GLU A 132 -10.94 -14.52 -36.66
N GLN A 133 -11.45 -15.27 -35.67
CA GLN A 133 -12.79 -15.89 -35.77
C GLN A 133 -13.89 -14.83 -35.84
N HIS A 134 -13.74 -13.71 -35.13
CA HIS A 134 -14.68 -12.58 -35.22
C HIS A 134 -14.71 -11.98 -36.62
N THR A 135 -13.54 -11.72 -37.19
CA THR A 135 -13.42 -11.22 -38.58
C THR A 135 -13.99 -12.20 -39.58
N LYS A 136 -13.69 -13.49 -39.45
CA LYS A 136 -14.23 -14.57 -40.30
C LYS A 136 -15.75 -14.65 -40.23
N ALA A 137 -16.33 -14.61 -39.02
CA ALA A 137 -17.77 -14.63 -38.84
C ALA A 137 -18.44 -13.37 -39.42
N GLY A 138 -17.82 -12.20 -39.31
CA GLY A 138 -18.30 -10.96 -39.93
C GLY A 138 -18.37 -11.06 -41.44
N HIS A 139 -17.33 -11.61 -42.07
CA HIS A 139 -17.28 -11.82 -43.49
C HIS A 139 -18.30 -12.86 -43.96
N ASP A 140 -18.40 -14.00 -43.31
CA ASP A 140 -19.33 -15.09 -43.63
C ASP A 140 -20.81 -14.65 -43.49
N LEU A 141 -21.13 -13.92 -42.42
CA LEU A 141 -22.47 -13.40 -42.16
C LEU A 141 -22.79 -12.12 -42.90
N ARG A 142 -21.79 -11.50 -43.54
CA ARG A 142 -21.87 -10.17 -44.18
C ARG A 142 -22.35 -9.09 -43.22
N LEU A 143 -21.86 -9.17 -41.99
CA LEU A 143 -22.17 -8.22 -40.94
C LEU A 143 -20.92 -7.37 -40.60
N ASP A 144 -21.17 -6.10 -40.33
CA ASP A 144 -20.14 -5.19 -39.83
C ASP A 144 -19.74 -5.60 -38.42
N THR A 145 -18.45 -5.91 -38.25
CA THR A 145 -17.86 -6.34 -36.99
C THR A 145 -17.75 -5.23 -35.96
N GLU A 146 -17.80 -3.96 -36.34
CA GLU A 146 -17.79 -2.84 -35.42
C GLU A 146 -19.19 -2.48 -34.88
N LYS A 147 -20.25 -2.67 -35.73
CA LYS A 147 -21.58 -2.15 -35.41
C LYS A 147 -22.62 -3.24 -35.19
N LYS A 148 -22.50 -4.38 -35.82
CA LYS A 148 -23.57 -5.37 -35.87
C LYS A 148 -23.22 -6.71 -35.26
N LEU A 149 -21.99 -7.15 -35.38
CA LEU A 149 -21.47 -8.38 -34.79
C LEU A 149 -20.43 -8.05 -33.75
N HIS A 150 -20.66 -8.46 -32.51
CA HIS A 150 -19.74 -8.24 -31.42
C HIS A 150 -19.19 -9.57 -30.88
N LEU A 151 -17.89 -9.61 -30.60
CA LEU A 151 -17.26 -10.66 -29.84
C LEU A 151 -17.24 -10.20 -28.37
N GLU A 152 -17.88 -10.95 -27.49
CA GLU A 152 -18.01 -10.59 -26.06
C GLU A 152 -17.60 -11.76 -25.18
N ASN A 153 -17.02 -11.45 -24.03
CA ASN A 153 -16.79 -12.45 -22.98
C ASN A 153 -17.97 -12.35 -21.97
N HIS A 154 -18.97 -13.17 -22.20
CA HIS A 154 -20.19 -13.19 -21.39
C HIS A 154 -19.99 -14.06 -20.13
N SER A 155 -20.52 -13.62 -18.98
CA SER A 155 -20.34 -14.29 -17.68
C SER A 155 -20.77 -15.78 -17.68
N SER A 156 -21.84 -16.12 -18.42
CA SER A 156 -22.35 -17.49 -18.49
C SER A 156 -21.81 -18.29 -19.67
N TYR A 157 -21.60 -17.65 -20.83
CA TYR A 157 -21.22 -18.32 -22.06
C TYR A 157 -19.71 -18.25 -22.35
N GLY A 158 -18.97 -17.34 -21.69
CA GLY A 158 -17.60 -17.00 -22.06
C GLY A 158 -17.53 -16.25 -23.38
N TYR A 159 -16.47 -16.44 -24.15
CA TYR A 159 -16.35 -15.82 -25.47
C TYR A 159 -17.43 -16.35 -26.40
N CYS A 160 -18.26 -15.44 -26.90
CA CYS A 160 -19.37 -15.72 -27.81
C CYS A 160 -19.63 -14.51 -28.71
N PHE A 161 -20.32 -14.74 -29.80
CA PHE A 161 -20.77 -13.68 -30.69
C PHE A 161 -22.15 -13.17 -30.24
N ARG A 162 -22.35 -11.86 -30.39
CA ARG A 162 -23.64 -11.21 -30.20
C ARG A 162 -24.04 -10.41 -31.45
N VAL A 163 -25.27 -10.58 -31.86
CA VAL A 163 -25.92 -9.74 -32.88
C VAL A 163 -27.18 -9.09 -32.36
N THR A 164 -27.57 -7.97 -32.92
CA THR A 164 -28.83 -7.31 -32.58
C THR A 164 -30.03 -8.20 -32.97
N ARG A 165 -31.20 -7.96 -32.33
CA ARG A 165 -32.42 -8.74 -32.64
C ARG A 165 -32.86 -8.65 -34.09
N THR A 166 -32.59 -7.53 -34.75
CA THR A 166 -32.89 -7.31 -36.16
C THR A 166 -32.08 -8.22 -37.08
N GLU A 167 -30.85 -8.54 -36.72
CA GLU A 167 -29.94 -9.39 -37.46
C GLU A 167 -30.02 -10.87 -37.10
N ALA A 168 -30.79 -11.24 -36.06
CA ALA A 168 -30.91 -12.62 -35.56
C ALA A 168 -31.37 -13.62 -36.64
N GLY A 169 -32.12 -13.14 -37.65
CA GLY A 169 -32.59 -13.96 -38.79
C GLY A 169 -31.45 -14.54 -39.63
N VAL A 170 -30.29 -13.87 -39.69
CA VAL A 170 -29.13 -14.31 -40.48
C VAL A 170 -28.52 -15.60 -39.91
N ILE A 171 -28.65 -15.83 -38.61
CA ILE A 171 -28.06 -16.98 -37.88
C ILE A 171 -28.97 -18.22 -38.00
N LYS A 172 -30.29 -18.07 -37.91
CA LYS A 172 -31.27 -19.17 -37.77
C LYS A 172 -31.24 -20.23 -38.88
N ASN A 173 -30.71 -19.87 -40.06
CA ASN A 173 -30.70 -20.75 -41.24
C ASN A 173 -29.28 -21.17 -41.68
N ARG A 174 -28.27 -20.97 -40.83
CA ARG A 174 -26.88 -21.32 -41.18
C ARG A 174 -26.34 -22.49 -40.38
N THR A 175 -25.85 -23.48 -41.11
CA THR A 175 -25.08 -24.60 -40.48
C THR A 175 -23.74 -24.11 -39.95
N GLY A 176 -23.40 -24.53 -38.72
CA GLY A 176 -22.13 -24.18 -38.08
C GLY A 176 -22.22 -23.03 -37.05
N TYR A 177 -23.35 -22.37 -36.94
CA TYR A 177 -23.64 -21.39 -35.89
C TYR A 177 -24.63 -21.99 -34.87
N LEU A 178 -24.26 -21.98 -33.59
CA LEU A 178 -25.04 -22.58 -32.50
C LEU A 178 -25.65 -21.48 -31.66
N ASP A 179 -26.96 -21.45 -31.55
CA ASP A 179 -27.70 -20.49 -30.74
C ASP A 179 -27.46 -20.79 -29.24
N LEU A 180 -27.06 -19.79 -28.45
CA LEU A 180 -26.86 -19.85 -27.02
C LEU A 180 -28.00 -19.20 -26.23
N GLY A 181 -28.82 -18.40 -26.91
CA GLY A 181 -30.00 -17.76 -26.34
C GLY A 181 -30.17 -16.31 -26.74
N THR A 182 -31.42 -15.84 -26.60
CA THR A 182 -31.78 -14.45 -26.87
C THR A 182 -32.08 -13.71 -25.57
N VAL A 183 -31.41 -12.61 -25.33
CA VAL A 183 -31.66 -11.73 -24.18
C VAL A 183 -32.02 -10.31 -24.64
N LYS A 184 -32.25 -9.39 -23.71
CA LYS A 184 -32.59 -7.99 -24.05
C LYS A 184 -31.57 -7.33 -24.99
N GLY A 185 -30.29 -7.71 -24.89
CA GLY A 185 -29.18 -7.16 -25.67
C GLY A 185 -29.01 -7.73 -27.09
N GLY A 186 -29.68 -8.82 -27.44
CA GLY A 186 -29.54 -9.48 -28.75
C GLY A 186 -29.56 -11.00 -28.68
N LEU A 187 -29.19 -11.64 -29.79
CA LEU A 187 -28.97 -13.07 -29.90
C LEU A 187 -27.50 -13.39 -29.65
N TYR A 188 -27.24 -14.30 -28.73
CA TYR A 188 -25.91 -14.85 -28.50
C TYR A 188 -25.77 -16.20 -29.21
N PHE A 189 -24.63 -16.40 -29.85
CA PHE A 189 -24.34 -17.62 -30.56
C PHE A 189 -22.84 -17.92 -30.57
N THR A 190 -22.48 -19.12 -30.95
CA THR A 190 -21.09 -19.58 -31.02
C THR A 190 -20.86 -20.46 -32.24
N THR A 191 -19.60 -20.75 -32.54
CA THR A 191 -19.20 -21.78 -33.51
C THR A 191 -18.46 -22.90 -32.80
N PRO A 192 -18.30 -24.10 -33.36
CA PRO A 192 -17.49 -25.16 -32.78
C PRO A 192 -16.06 -24.68 -32.44
N THR A 193 -15.40 -24.00 -33.39
CA THR A 193 -14.05 -23.44 -33.19
C THR A 193 -14.01 -22.42 -32.06
N LEU A 194 -14.99 -21.49 -32.02
CA LEU A 194 -15.05 -20.48 -30.94
C LEU A 194 -15.29 -21.13 -29.58
N ARG A 195 -16.03 -22.23 -29.53
CA ARG A 195 -16.26 -22.98 -28.29
C ARG A 195 -14.99 -23.66 -27.78
N GLU A 196 -14.18 -24.22 -28.66
CA GLU A 196 -12.88 -24.81 -28.35
C GLU A 196 -11.93 -23.72 -27.82
N LEU A 197 -11.79 -22.61 -28.54
CA LEU A 197 -10.96 -21.47 -28.10
C LEU A 197 -11.41 -20.92 -26.75
N ASN A 198 -12.71 -20.81 -26.51
CA ASN A 198 -13.24 -20.39 -25.23
C ASN A 198 -12.93 -21.37 -24.09
N SER A 199 -12.97 -22.67 -24.36
CA SER A 199 -12.58 -23.71 -23.38
C SER A 199 -11.11 -23.60 -23.01
N ASP A 200 -10.24 -23.47 -24.02
CA ASP A 200 -8.81 -23.33 -23.86
C ASP A 200 -8.45 -22.04 -23.12
N PHE A 201 -9.08 -20.92 -23.48
CA PHE A 201 -8.93 -19.64 -22.79
C PHE A 201 -9.28 -19.74 -21.32
N ARG A 202 -10.41 -20.37 -20.97
CA ARG A 202 -10.83 -20.58 -19.58
C ARG A 202 -9.84 -21.42 -18.81
N SER A 203 -9.43 -22.57 -19.38
CA SER A 203 -8.46 -23.47 -18.75
C SER A 203 -7.12 -22.78 -18.45
N LEU A 204 -6.59 -22.04 -19.42
CA LEU A 204 -5.36 -21.29 -19.27
C LEU A 204 -5.50 -20.09 -18.34
N SER A 205 -6.66 -19.42 -18.33
CA SER A 205 -6.92 -18.33 -17.37
C SER A 205 -6.98 -18.83 -15.94
N ASP A 206 -7.58 -20.00 -15.71
CA ASP A 206 -7.62 -20.65 -14.40
C ASP A 206 -6.23 -21.11 -13.96
N GLU A 207 -5.42 -21.62 -14.89
CA GLU A 207 -4.04 -22.02 -14.63
C GLU A 207 -3.18 -20.80 -14.28
N TYR A 208 -3.33 -19.70 -15.04
CA TYR A 208 -2.66 -18.42 -14.77
C TYR A 208 -3.00 -17.91 -13.36
N ALA A 209 -4.28 -17.87 -13.03
CA ALA A 209 -4.74 -17.40 -11.72
C ALA A 209 -4.21 -18.26 -10.56
N ARG A 210 -4.18 -19.59 -10.74
CA ARG A 210 -3.62 -20.50 -9.73
C ARG A 210 -2.11 -20.30 -9.55
N THR A 211 -1.37 -20.19 -10.65
CA THR A 211 0.09 -19.97 -10.63
C THR A 211 0.41 -18.64 -9.98
N GLN A 212 -0.29 -17.57 -10.37
CA GLN A 212 -0.14 -16.25 -9.77
C GLN A 212 -0.46 -16.26 -8.27
N SER A 213 -1.54 -16.93 -7.85
CA SER A 213 -1.91 -17.03 -6.43
C SER A 213 -0.87 -17.79 -5.59
N ARG A 214 -0.16 -18.76 -6.17
CA ARG A 214 0.96 -19.44 -5.51
C ARG A 214 2.13 -18.49 -5.34
N LEU A 215 2.56 -17.82 -6.40
CA LEU A 215 3.67 -16.88 -6.36
C LEU A 215 3.40 -15.68 -5.41
N VAL A 216 2.17 -15.20 -5.38
CA VAL A 216 1.75 -14.18 -4.40
C VAL A 216 1.97 -14.65 -2.97
N ARG A 217 1.61 -15.89 -2.66
CA ARG A 217 1.86 -16.45 -1.32
C ARG A 217 3.35 -16.54 -1.02
N ASP A 218 4.15 -17.04 -1.97
CA ASP A 218 5.60 -17.15 -1.80
C ASP A 218 6.24 -15.77 -1.52
N VAL A 219 5.81 -14.71 -2.23
CA VAL A 219 6.25 -13.33 -2.00
C VAL A 219 5.84 -12.82 -0.61
N ILE A 220 4.61 -13.10 -0.19
CA ILE A 220 4.11 -12.70 1.14
C ILE A 220 4.88 -13.43 2.24
N ASP A 221 5.16 -14.72 2.07
CA ASP A 221 5.92 -15.53 3.04
C ASP A 221 7.36 -15.03 3.18
N ILE A 222 8.00 -14.68 2.06
CA ILE A 222 9.32 -14.03 2.08
C ILE A 222 9.23 -12.66 2.79
N ALA A 223 8.26 -11.82 2.45
CA ALA A 223 8.09 -10.52 3.09
C ALA A 223 7.82 -10.65 4.61
N ALA A 224 7.11 -11.69 5.04
CA ALA A 224 6.85 -11.99 6.44
C ALA A 224 8.12 -12.25 7.24
N SER A 225 9.18 -12.78 6.62
CA SER A 225 10.48 -12.98 7.27
C SER A 225 11.16 -11.66 7.66
N TYR A 226 10.77 -10.54 7.06
CA TYR A 226 11.25 -9.20 7.40
C TYR A 226 10.42 -8.50 8.50
N ALA A 227 9.48 -9.20 9.15
CA ALA A 227 8.68 -8.64 10.23
C ALA A 227 9.53 -8.01 11.35
N PRO A 228 10.60 -8.64 11.88
CA PRO A 228 11.41 -8.03 12.93
C PRO A 228 12.04 -6.67 12.54
N PRO A 229 12.76 -6.52 11.42
CA PRO A 229 13.31 -5.21 11.03
C PRO A 229 12.22 -4.19 10.69
N LEU A 230 11.05 -4.57 10.18
CA LEU A 230 9.91 -3.68 9.97
C LEU A 230 9.33 -3.17 11.30
N GLU A 231 9.25 -4.02 12.33
CA GLU A 231 8.83 -3.62 13.68
C GLU A 231 9.84 -2.65 14.32
N GLN A 232 11.14 -2.89 14.14
CA GLN A 232 12.17 -1.97 14.60
C GLN A 232 12.09 -0.61 13.88
N LEU A 233 11.88 -0.62 12.56
CA LEU A 233 11.66 0.61 11.81
C LEU A 233 10.45 1.38 12.33
N ASN A 234 9.35 0.68 12.63
CA ASN A 234 8.16 1.29 13.23
C ASN A 234 8.45 1.96 14.58
N ILE A 235 9.28 1.36 15.43
CA ILE A 235 9.68 1.93 16.73
C ILE A 235 10.44 3.24 16.54
N VAL A 236 11.43 3.26 15.64
CA VAL A 236 12.22 4.46 15.34
C VAL A 236 11.34 5.58 14.79
N ILE A 237 10.46 5.26 13.83
CA ILE A 237 9.55 6.22 13.22
C ILE A 237 8.54 6.75 14.24
N ALA A 238 7.95 5.89 15.06
CA ALA A 238 6.99 6.30 16.10
C ALA A 238 7.65 7.20 17.17
N HIS A 239 8.88 6.90 17.56
CA HIS A 239 9.63 7.76 18.47
C HIS A 239 9.89 9.14 17.84
N LEU A 240 10.33 9.16 16.59
CA LEU A 240 10.54 10.41 15.85
C LEU A 240 9.25 11.24 15.73
N ASP A 241 8.14 10.60 15.39
CA ASP A 241 6.83 11.25 15.24
C ASP A 241 6.38 11.92 16.53
N VAL A 242 6.51 11.23 17.68
CA VAL A 242 6.21 11.80 19.00
C VAL A 242 7.08 13.01 19.30
N VAL A 243 8.39 12.92 19.10
CA VAL A 243 9.31 14.03 19.40
C VAL A 243 9.05 15.23 18.50
N VAL A 244 8.82 15.00 17.21
CA VAL A 244 8.48 16.05 16.23
C VAL A 244 7.13 16.70 16.57
N SER A 245 6.13 15.92 16.94
CA SER A 245 4.80 16.40 17.36
C SER A 245 4.86 17.23 18.64
N LEU A 246 5.60 16.78 19.65
CA LEU A 246 5.80 17.54 20.88
C LEU A 246 6.54 18.86 20.62
N ALA A 247 7.55 18.85 19.75
CA ALA A 247 8.27 20.06 19.36
C ALA A 247 7.34 21.03 18.62
N PHE A 248 6.45 20.55 17.74
CA PHE A 248 5.47 21.36 17.06
C PHE A 248 4.50 22.03 18.07
N VAL A 249 3.90 21.26 18.96
CA VAL A 249 2.98 21.78 19.99
C VAL A 249 3.68 22.82 20.87
N SER A 250 4.89 22.53 21.31
CA SER A 250 5.65 23.44 22.19
C SER A 250 6.02 24.75 21.50
N SER A 251 6.35 24.71 20.19
CA SER A 251 6.72 25.91 19.43
C SER A 251 5.51 26.79 19.06
N HIS A 252 4.29 26.25 19.09
CA HIS A 252 3.04 26.98 18.77
C HIS A 252 2.19 27.23 20.03
N ALA A 253 2.71 26.94 21.22
CA ALA A 253 1.97 27.19 22.45
C ALA A 253 1.69 28.69 22.63
N PRO A 254 0.44 29.13 22.97
CA PRO A 254 0.10 30.52 23.19
C PRO A 254 0.97 31.21 24.25
N VAL A 255 1.30 30.46 25.28
CA VAL A 255 2.26 30.84 26.32
C VAL A 255 3.42 29.85 26.28
N PRO A 256 4.68 30.30 26.19
CA PRO A 256 5.83 29.42 26.07
C PRO A 256 5.91 28.38 27.17
N TYR A 257 6.29 27.15 26.82
CA TYR A 257 6.61 26.11 27.79
C TYR A 257 8.06 26.25 28.27
N THR A 258 8.28 25.87 29.52
CA THR A 258 9.60 25.89 30.16
C THR A 258 10.20 24.48 30.15
N ARG A 259 11.48 24.37 29.81
CA ARG A 259 12.19 23.08 29.91
C ARG A 259 12.32 22.70 31.39
N PRO A 260 11.82 21.51 31.81
CA PRO A 260 11.93 21.06 33.20
C PRO A 260 13.39 20.71 33.53
N ASN A 261 13.75 20.93 34.78
CA ASN A 261 14.99 20.41 35.36
C ASN A 261 14.73 19.04 35.98
N VAL A 262 15.20 17.97 35.35
CA VAL A 262 14.98 16.59 35.80
C VAL A 262 16.18 16.16 36.64
N THR A 263 15.91 15.74 37.89
CA THR A 263 16.91 15.30 38.85
C THR A 263 16.61 13.88 39.34
N GLU A 264 17.64 13.14 39.72
CA GLU A 264 17.50 11.83 40.36
C GLU A 264 17.05 11.97 41.80
N GLY A 265 15.79 11.68 42.08
CA GLY A 265 15.20 11.79 43.43
C GLY A 265 14.89 13.24 43.86
N GLY A 266 14.31 13.41 45.01
CA GLY A 266 13.90 14.70 45.55
C GLY A 266 12.42 15.00 45.38
N ALA A 267 12.03 16.25 45.63
CA ALA A 267 10.67 16.72 45.50
C ALA A 267 10.28 16.97 44.05
N LEU A 268 9.05 16.64 43.63
CA LEU A 268 8.45 17.14 42.40
C LEU A 268 7.89 18.53 42.65
N ILE A 269 8.45 19.53 41.98
CA ILE A 269 8.05 20.95 42.15
C ILE A 269 7.61 21.45 40.74
N LEU A 270 6.36 21.84 40.63
CA LEU A 270 5.79 22.44 39.44
C LEU A 270 5.27 23.84 39.83
N CYS A 271 5.88 24.88 39.32
CA CYS A 271 5.43 26.26 39.51
C CYS A 271 4.55 26.68 38.35
N GLU A 272 3.39 27.30 38.64
CA GLU A 272 2.41 27.75 37.66
C GLU A 272 2.08 26.66 36.62
N SER A 273 1.84 25.42 37.11
CA SER A 273 1.55 24.28 36.25
C SER A 273 0.26 24.50 35.49
N ARG A 274 0.33 24.26 34.18
CA ARG A 274 -0.79 24.44 33.24
C ARG A 274 -1.16 23.10 32.59
N HIS A 275 -2.39 22.98 32.14
CA HIS A 275 -2.85 21.80 31.42
C HIS A 275 -2.99 22.11 29.92
N PRO A 276 -2.11 21.62 29.05
CA PRO A 276 -2.06 22.02 27.64
C PRO A 276 -3.37 21.77 26.87
N CYS A 277 -4.09 20.68 27.20
CA CYS A 277 -5.36 20.39 26.52
C CYS A 277 -6.53 21.26 27.03
N LEU A 278 -6.48 21.74 28.27
CA LEU A 278 -7.54 22.60 28.81
C LEU A 278 -7.33 24.06 28.39
N GLU A 279 -6.08 24.53 28.43
CA GLU A 279 -5.78 25.91 28.00
C GLU A 279 -5.95 26.14 26.49
N ALA A 280 -5.95 25.07 25.68
CA ALA A 280 -6.19 25.15 24.24
C ALA A 280 -7.69 25.20 23.87
N GLN A 281 -8.62 25.14 24.83
CA GLN A 281 -10.06 25.25 24.58
C GLN A 281 -10.51 26.71 24.60
N ASP A 282 -11.18 27.17 23.56
CA ASP A 282 -11.56 28.57 23.36
C ASP A 282 -12.43 29.18 24.47
N GLU A 283 -13.13 28.36 25.25
CA GLU A 283 -14.05 28.82 26.32
C GLU A 283 -13.52 28.62 27.74
N MET A 284 -12.30 28.08 27.91
CA MET A 284 -11.74 27.73 29.22
C MET A 284 -10.65 28.72 29.65
N HIS A 285 -10.91 29.46 30.72
CA HIS A 285 -9.86 30.19 31.44
C HIS A 285 -9.16 29.23 32.42
N PHE A 286 -8.02 28.66 32.02
CA PHE A 286 -7.25 27.79 32.88
C PHE A 286 -6.45 28.64 33.90
N ILE A 287 -6.58 28.31 35.18
CA ILE A 287 -5.81 28.94 36.27
C ILE A 287 -4.61 28.06 36.55
N PRO A 288 -3.37 28.56 36.41
CA PRO A 288 -2.18 27.81 36.77
C PRO A 288 -2.14 27.48 38.26
N ASN A 289 -1.60 26.31 38.63
CA ASN A 289 -1.49 25.86 40.02
C ASN A 289 -0.06 25.44 40.32
N ASP A 290 0.38 25.74 41.54
CA ASP A 290 1.63 25.21 42.09
C ASP A 290 1.41 23.83 42.66
N VAL A 291 2.33 22.89 42.35
CA VAL A 291 2.30 21.54 42.91
C VAL A 291 3.65 21.22 43.54
N ARG A 292 3.64 20.74 44.79
CA ARG A 292 4.82 20.27 45.47
C ARG A 292 4.55 18.89 46.09
N MET A 293 5.29 17.90 45.67
CA MET A 293 5.21 16.53 46.20
C MET A 293 6.60 16.14 46.76
N GLU A 294 6.66 15.78 48.04
CA GLU A 294 7.89 15.36 48.71
C GLU A 294 7.89 13.85 48.98
N PRO A 295 9.03 13.16 48.84
CA PRO A 295 9.12 11.74 49.18
C PRO A 295 8.74 11.50 50.64
N GLY A 296 7.80 10.60 50.92
CA GLY A 296 7.37 10.22 52.26
C GLY A 296 6.22 11.05 52.84
N ILE A 297 5.71 12.05 52.15
CA ILE A 297 4.50 12.78 52.52
C ILE A 297 3.35 12.31 51.65
N SER A 298 2.29 11.78 52.30
CA SER A 298 1.17 11.15 51.57
C SER A 298 0.15 12.15 51.02
N ASP A 299 0.19 13.41 51.40
CA ASP A 299 -0.74 14.43 50.93
C ASP A 299 -0.01 15.48 50.05
N PRO A 300 -0.43 15.74 48.82
CA PRO A 300 0.07 16.86 48.00
C PRO A 300 -0.41 18.16 48.66
N VAL A 301 0.51 19.03 49.03
CA VAL A 301 0.18 20.39 49.48
C VAL A 301 -0.02 21.23 48.21
N SER A 302 -1.28 21.53 47.88
CA SER A 302 -1.63 22.58 46.88
C SER A 302 -1.72 23.92 47.61
N TYR A 303 -1.02 24.93 47.11
CA TYR A 303 -1.13 26.30 47.59
C TYR A 303 -1.92 27.15 46.58
#